data_8878734671527242f94821a8f43514c3
#
_entry.id   8878734671527242f94821a8f43514c3
#
_cell.length_a   1.000
_cell.length_b   1.000
_cell.length_c   1.000
_cell.angle_alpha   90.00
_cell.angle_beta   90.00
_cell.angle_gamma   90.00
#
_symmetry.space_group_name_H-M   'P 1'
#
loop_
_entity.id
_entity.type
_entity.pdbx_description
1 polymer ?
#
loop_
_entity_poly.entity_id
_entity_poly.type
_entity_poly.pdbx_seq_one_letter_code
_entity_poly.pdbx_strand_id
1 'polypeptide(L)'
;MLIIFSGLPGSGKSTVAKIVAQRLGAVYLRVDTVEQAISSVSEPGQKTGPEGYFALYGLASENLKLGSTVVTDSVNDINLVRDAFRNIALSLNVPFLEVEIVCSDEKEHR
;
A
#
# COMPACT_ATOMS: atom_id res chain seq x y z
N MET A 1 9.33 9.98 4.46
CA MET A 1 8.13 9.63 5.24
C MET A 1 7.36 8.54 4.52
N LEU A 2 6.83 7.62 5.26
CA LEU A 2 6.01 6.54 4.70
C LEU A 2 4.56 6.70 5.14
N ILE A 3 3.63 6.70 4.19
CA ILE A 3 2.20 6.80 4.48
C ILE A 3 1.56 5.50 4.02
N ILE A 4 1.01 4.75 4.96
CA ILE A 4 0.47 3.41 4.72
C ILE A 4 -1.04 3.50 4.67
N PHE A 5 -1.62 3.32 3.47
CA PHE A 5 -3.07 3.30 3.31
C PHE A 5 -3.58 1.88 3.32
N SER A 6 -4.62 1.64 4.08
CA SER A 6 -5.27 0.34 4.14
C SER A 6 -6.78 0.54 4.08
N GLY A 7 -7.49 -0.52 3.75
CA GLY A 7 -8.93 -0.50 3.63
C GLY A 7 -9.38 -1.50 2.60
N LEU A 8 -10.66 -1.83 2.64
CA LEU A 8 -11.21 -2.82 1.74
C LEU A 8 -11.40 -2.22 0.34
N PRO A 9 -11.42 -3.07 -0.70
CA PRO A 9 -11.71 -2.59 -2.04
C PRO A 9 -13.07 -1.92 -2.06
N GLY A 10 -13.20 -0.86 -2.84
CA GLY A 10 -14.47 -0.15 -2.94
C GLY A 10 -14.70 0.89 -1.86
N SER A 11 -13.74 1.09 -0.95
CA SER A 11 -13.90 2.06 0.13
C SER A 11 -13.47 3.47 -0.27
N GLY A 12 -12.99 3.67 -1.49
CA GLY A 12 -12.44 4.97 -1.90
C GLY A 12 -10.98 5.15 -1.54
N LYS A 13 -10.35 4.11 -1.01
CA LYS A 13 -8.98 4.18 -0.53
C LYS A 13 -8.00 4.63 -1.61
N SER A 14 -8.08 4.04 -2.79
CA SER A 14 -7.12 4.35 -3.86
C SER A 14 -7.27 5.78 -4.35
N THR A 15 -8.50 6.30 -4.40
CA THR A 15 -8.73 7.67 -4.81
C THR A 15 -8.05 8.64 -3.85
N VAL A 16 -8.22 8.41 -2.54
CA VAL A 16 -7.61 9.27 -1.53
C VAL A 16 -6.10 9.14 -1.55
N ALA A 17 -5.60 7.92 -1.66
CA ALA A 17 -4.16 7.68 -1.67
C ALA A 17 -3.49 8.36 -2.86
N LYS A 18 -4.12 8.32 -4.04
CA LYS A 18 -3.57 8.99 -5.22
C LYS A 18 -3.53 10.49 -5.06
N ILE A 19 -4.58 11.08 -4.49
CA ILE A 19 -4.63 12.51 -4.26
C ILE A 19 -3.51 12.93 -3.30
N VAL A 20 -3.34 12.19 -2.22
CA VAL A 20 -2.28 12.48 -1.25
C VAL A 20 -0.93 12.38 -1.91
N ALA A 21 -0.70 11.32 -2.70
CA ALA A 21 0.57 11.13 -3.38
C ALA A 21 0.86 12.28 -4.34
N GLN A 22 -0.15 12.72 -5.09
CA GLN A 22 0.03 13.82 -6.02
C GLN A 22 0.36 15.11 -5.29
N ARG A 23 -0.34 15.40 -4.22
CA ARG A 23 -0.14 16.66 -3.49
C ARG A 23 1.20 16.72 -2.79
N LEU A 24 1.72 15.58 -2.35
CA LEU A 24 3.00 15.53 -1.67
C LEU A 24 4.17 15.29 -2.60
N GLY A 25 3.91 15.02 -3.89
CA GLY A 25 4.96 14.60 -4.80
C GLY A 25 5.58 13.29 -4.36
N ALA A 26 4.77 12.39 -3.83
CA ALA A 26 5.25 11.13 -3.26
C ALA A 26 5.23 10.02 -4.29
N VAL A 27 6.02 8.99 -4.03
CA VAL A 27 6.00 7.77 -4.83
C VAL A 27 4.77 6.98 -4.40
N TYR A 28 3.93 6.59 -5.36
CA TYR A 28 2.70 5.87 -5.08
C TYR A 28 2.89 4.41 -5.46
N LEU A 29 2.77 3.51 -4.49
CA LEU A 29 2.97 2.08 -4.69
C LEU A 29 1.68 1.35 -4.34
N ARG A 30 1.07 0.73 -5.33
CA ARG A 30 -0.18 0.04 -5.18
C ARG A 30 0.02 -1.44 -5.43
N VAL A 31 -0.38 -2.27 -4.46
CA VAL A 31 -0.14 -3.71 -4.57
C VAL A 31 -0.91 -4.33 -5.74
N ASP A 32 -2.13 -3.85 -6.02
CA ASP A 32 -2.90 -4.40 -7.13
C ASP A 32 -2.17 -4.24 -8.46
N THR A 33 -1.49 -3.12 -8.66
CA THR A 33 -0.74 -2.89 -9.89
C THR A 33 0.36 -3.95 -10.05
N VAL A 34 1.07 -4.23 -8.96
CA VAL A 34 2.14 -5.22 -9.00
C VAL A 34 1.57 -6.62 -9.22
N GLU A 35 0.48 -6.93 -8.53
CA GLU A 35 -0.13 -8.26 -8.67
C GLU A 35 -0.66 -8.49 -10.07
N GLN A 36 -1.24 -7.46 -10.68
CA GLN A 36 -1.71 -7.58 -12.06
C GLN A 36 -0.56 -7.80 -13.02
N ALA A 37 0.56 -7.13 -12.79
CA ALA A 37 1.73 -7.32 -13.63
C ALA A 37 2.27 -8.75 -13.50
N ILE A 38 2.30 -9.28 -12.29
CA ILE A 38 2.76 -10.67 -12.08
C ILE A 38 1.81 -11.64 -12.76
N SER A 39 0.49 -11.43 -12.60
CA SER A 39 -0.50 -12.30 -13.21
C SER A 39 -0.41 -12.31 -14.73
N SER A 40 -0.06 -11.18 -15.34
CA SER A 40 -0.04 -11.08 -16.80
C SER A 40 1.06 -11.95 -17.41
N VAL A 41 2.09 -12.31 -16.64
CA VAL A 41 3.17 -13.16 -17.15
C VAL A 41 3.16 -14.55 -16.52
N SER A 42 2.19 -14.84 -15.66
CA SER A 42 2.09 -16.15 -15.03
C SER A 42 1.26 -17.07 -15.90
N GLU A 43 1.43 -18.37 -15.69
CA GLU A 43 0.67 -19.35 -16.44
C GLU A 43 -0.80 -19.34 -16.00
N PRO A 44 -1.70 -19.70 -16.93
CA PRO A 44 -3.12 -19.74 -16.58
C PRO A 44 -3.37 -20.66 -15.39
N GLY A 45 -4.17 -20.22 -14.45
CA GLY A 45 -4.50 -20.99 -13.28
C GLY A 45 -3.49 -20.89 -12.15
N GLN A 46 -2.35 -20.26 -12.39
CA GLN A 46 -1.35 -20.09 -11.36
C GLN A 46 -1.79 -18.95 -10.43
N LYS A 47 -1.78 -19.21 -9.14
CA LYS A 47 -2.18 -18.20 -8.18
C LYS A 47 -0.99 -17.33 -7.83
N THR A 48 -1.24 -16.02 -7.66
CA THR A 48 -0.21 -15.14 -7.13
C THR A 48 -0.11 -15.39 -5.63
N GLY A 49 1.10 -15.49 -5.15
CA GLY A 49 1.36 -15.60 -3.73
C GLY A 49 1.69 -14.22 -3.15
N PRO A 50 2.60 -14.16 -2.20
CA PRO A 50 2.94 -12.89 -1.54
C PRO A 50 3.92 -12.03 -2.33
N GLU A 51 4.24 -12.41 -3.57
CA GLU A 51 5.28 -11.72 -4.34
C GLU A 51 5.00 -10.24 -4.49
N GLY A 52 3.73 -9.88 -4.70
CA GLY A 52 3.36 -8.48 -4.86
C GLY A 52 3.69 -7.65 -3.64
N TYR A 53 3.44 -8.20 -2.47
CA TYR A 53 3.74 -7.50 -1.23
C TYR A 53 5.25 -7.37 -1.00
N PHE A 54 6.01 -8.43 -1.28
CA PHE A 54 7.46 -8.36 -1.13
C PHE A 54 8.06 -7.34 -2.09
N ALA A 55 7.52 -7.25 -3.30
CA ALA A 55 7.96 -6.25 -4.26
C ALA A 55 7.70 -4.85 -3.72
N LEU A 56 6.53 -4.62 -3.11
CA LEU A 56 6.23 -3.32 -2.54
C LEU A 56 7.15 -2.99 -1.38
N TYR A 57 7.46 -3.96 -0.54
CA TYR A 57 8.37 -3.73 0.59
C TYR A 57 9.73 -3.27 0.07
N GLY A 58 10.25 -3.93 -0.95
CA GLY A 58 11.53 -3.57 -1.53
C GLY A 58 11.51 -2.19 -2.16
N LEU A 59 10.46 -1.88 -2.93
CA LEU A 59 10.34 -0.58 -3.58
C LEU A 59 10.17 0.54 -2.56
N ALA A 60 9.38 0.31 -1.52
CA ALA A 60 9.19 1.31 -0.48
C ALA A 60 10.51 1.59 0.24
N SER A 61 11.22 0.53 0.61
CA SER A 61 12.50 0.67 1.31
C SER A 61 13.50 1.45 0.46
N GLU A 62 13.59 1.09 -0.82
CA GLU A 62 14.55 1.73 -1.72
C GLU A 62 14.27 3.22 -1.88
N ASN A 63 13.01 3.57 -2.08
CA ASN A 63 12.64 4.97 -2.29
C ASN A 63 12.75 5.78 -1.01
N LEU A 64 12.46 5.18 0.14
CA LEU A 64 12.63 5.86 1.41
C LEU A 64 14.11 6.15 1.68
N LYS A 65 14.99 5.22 1.29
CA LYS A 65 16.43 5.45 1.45
C LYS A 65 16.91 6.61 0.60
N LEU A 66 16.24 6.87 -0.53
CA LEU A 66 16.59 7.98 -1.39
C LEU A 66 16.01 9.30 -0.90
N GLY A 67 15.28 9.29 0.20
CA GLY A 67 14.69 10.50 0.77
C GLY A 67 13.31 10.83 0.26
N SER A 68 12.69 9.95 -0.53
CA SER A 68 11.35 10.21 -1.05
C SER A 68 10.29 9.94 0.01
N THR A 69 9.17 10.64 -0.11
CA THR A 69 7.96 10.25 0.60
C THR A 69 7.28 9.16 -0.21
N VAL A 70 6.83 8.11 0.45
CA VAL A 70 6.23 6.95 -0.22
C VAL A 70 4.82 6.74 0.34
N VAL A 71 3.86 6.55 -0.56
CA VAL A 71 2.49 6.20 -0.20
C VAL A 71 2.25 4.77 -0.67
N THR A 72 1.91 3.87 0.26
CA THR A 72 1.58 2.50 -0.09
C THR A 72 0.07 2.31 -0.01
N ASP A 73 -0.48 1.57 -0.95
CA ASP A 73 -1.91 1.35 -1.09
C ASP A 73 -2.15 -0.15 -1.23
N SER A 74 -2.70 -0.76 -0.19
CA SER A 74 -2.95 -2.19 -0.21
C SER A 74 -4.14 -2.52 0.68
N VAL A 75 -4.67 -3.73 0.54
CA VAL A 75 -5.77 -4.20 1.38
C VAL A 75 -5.11 -4.79 2.61
N ASN A 76 -4.85 -3.94 3.61
CA ASN A 76 -4.10 -4.38 4.77
C ASN A 76 -5.02 -4.70 5.92
N ASP A 77 -5.90 -5.63 5.73
CA ASP A 77 -6.71 -6.09 6.84
C ASP A 77 -5.95 -7.16 7.64
N ILE A 78 -4.73 -7.47 7.23
CA ILE A 78 -3.88 -8.41 7.96
C ILE A 78 -2.80 -7.61 8.66
N ASN A 79 -2.72 -7.76 9.98
CA ASN A 79 -1.74 -7.04 10.77
C ASN A 79 -0.32 -7.28 10.32
N LEU A 80 -0.05 -8.48 9.79
CA LEU A 80 1.29 -8.83 9.34
C LEU A 80 1.78 -7.87 8.25
N VAL A 81 0.90 -7.50 7.31
CA VAL A 81 1.27 -6.60 6.22
C VAL A 81 1.55 -5.20 6.75
N ARG A 82 0.69 -4.73 7.65
CA ARG A 82 0.90 -3.41 8.23
C ARG A 82 2.17 -3.36 9.06
N ASP A 83 2.44 -4.44 9.80
CA ASP A 83 3.65 -4.52 10.61
C ASP A 83 4.90 -4.51 9.74
N ALA A 84 4.84 -5.16 8.57
CA ALA A 84 5.98 -5.19 7.66
C ALA A 84 6.32 -3.78 7.17
N PHE A 85 5.31 -3.00 6.77
CA PHE A 85 5.56 -1.62 6.34
C PHE A 85 6.05 -0.76 7.49
N ARG A 86 5.45 -0.93 8.67
CA ARG A 86 5.88 -0.16 9.84
C ARG A 86 7.33 -0.45 10.18
N ASN A 87 7.72 -1.73 10.12
CA ASN A 87 9.08 -2.13 10.43
C ASN A 87 10.09 -1.56 9.44
N ILE A 88 9.71 -1.40 8.18
CA ILE A 88 10.57 -0.76 7.20
C ILE A 88 10.87 0.68 7.64
N ALA A 89 9.83 1.43 8.00
CA ALA A 89 10.01 2.81 8.44
C ALA A 89 10.87 2.89 9.70
N LEU A 90 10.61 1.99 10.65
CA LEU A 90 11.37 1.97 11.89
C LEU A 90 12.83 1.64 11.66
N SER A 91 13.10 0.66 10.78
CA SER A 91 14.48 0.26 10.53
C SER A 91 15.27 1.33 9.80
N LEU A 92 14.59 2.16 9.00
CA LEU A 92 15.24 3.25 8.28
C LEU A 92 15.19 4.56 9.05
N ASN A 93 14.55 4.55 10.21
CA ASN A 93 14.44 5.72 11.07
C ASN A 93 13.74 6.87 10.36
N VAL A 94 12.67 6.56 9.62
CA VAL A 94 11.86 7.57 8.96
C VAL A 94 10.48 7.61 9.60
N PRO A 95 9.82 8.76 9.60
CA PRO A 95 8.47 8.86 10.16
C PRO A 95 7.47 8.12 9.29
N PHE A 96 6.42 7.62 9.90
CA PHE A 96 5.36 6.94 9.17
C PHE A 96 3.99 7.32 9.73
N LEU A 97 2.97 7.14 8.89
CA LEU A 97 1.60 7.42 9.24
C LEU A 97 0.75 6.28 8.68
N GLU A 98 -0.14 5.75 9.47
CA GLU A 98 -1.07 4.71 9.03
C GLU A 98 -2.44 5.33 8.86
N VAL A 99 -3.04 5.14 7.68
CA VAL A 99 -4.36 5.69 7.37
C VAL A 99 -5.25 4.54 6.95
N GLU A 100 -6.34 4.35 7.67
CA GLU A 100 -7.32 3.34 7.33
C GLU A 100 -8.57 4.01 6.80
N ILE A 101 -8.99 3.66 5.60
CA ILE A 101 -10.21 4.20 5.00
C ILE A 101 -11.31 3.18 5.22
N VAL A 102 -12.36 3.61 5.90
CA VAL A 102 -13.50 2.73 6.16
C VAL A 102 -14.71 3.29 5.46
N CYS A 103 -15.59 2.40 5.04
CA CYS A 103 -16.84 2.79 4.44
C CYS A 103 -17.84 2.97 5.57
N SER A 104 -18.31 4.20 5.74
CA SER A 104 -19.17 4.48 6.88
C SER A 104 -20.60 4.68 6.49
N ASP A 105 -20.93 4.41 5.22
CA ASP A 105 -22.28 4.68 4.84
C ASP A 105 -23.18 3.57 5.21
N GLU A 106 -22.65 2.49 5.60
CA GLU A 106 -23.54 1.47 5.92
C GLU A 106 -24.26 1.85 7.08
N LYS A 107 -23.85 2.72 7.74
CA LYS A 107 -24.51 3.03 8.75
C LYS A 107 -25.54 3.74 8.42
N GLU A 108 -25.53 4.18 7.48
CA GLU A 108 -26.50 4.87 7.19
C GLU A 108 -27.41 4.06 6.79
N HIS A 109 -27.15 3.13 6.66
CA HIS A 109 -28.14 2.34 6.34
C HIS A 109 -28.51 1.84 7.59
N ARG A 110 -28.41 2.34 8.21
CA ARG A 110 -28.78 1.95 9.27
C ARG A 110 -29.96 2.11 9.52
#